data_3c5e80350a6a53788b3451b122bf8005
#
_entry.id   3c5e80350a6a53788b3451b122bf8005
#
_cell.length_a   1.000
_cell.length_b   1.000
_cell.length_c   1.000
_cell.angle_alpha   90.00
_cell.angle_beta   90.00
_cell.angle_gamma   90.00
#
_symmetry.space_group_name_H-M   'P 1'
#
loop_
_entity.id
_entity.type
_entity.pdbx_description
1 polymer ?
#
loop_
_entity_poly.entity_id
_entity_poly.type
_entity_poly.pdbx_seq_one_letter_code
_entity_poly.pdbx_strand_id
1 'polypeptide(L)'
;MGLFSLERREWIARTLPIKPFPLCYNRAIQGGPTDQQRKQLTMNFLVTGAAGFLGSALANRLIREGHQVRGLDDLSAGDPXRLHPDVLFTRGXVXDRPKLWTLLQDVDCVYHLAARVSVPESVLYPREYNAVNVGGTVSVMEAMRDVGVQRVVFISSGAVYGDQGEQPLQEDSPPNPRSPYAVSKLAAEYYVRTIGRLWGIETVSLRVFNAYGPGQPLPAAHPPVIPHFLRQAARGGTLVIHGNGEQTRDFVFIDDVVEAMVAASTAPSVDQLVINIGSGVETSIRDLAQQAIEVVGKQVDWXYLXDQDPGPSRMCADIQLAQTKLGYYPHFSLREGLQLMVARDARFQPA
;
A
#
# COMPACT_ATOMS: atom_id res chain seq x y z
N MET A 1 39.56 -9.12 14.81
CA MET A 1 38.20 -8.88 14.32
C MET A 1 37.33 -8.05 15.26
N GLY A 2 37.88 -7.10 15.97
CA GLY A 2 37.14 -6.35 16.98
C GLY A 2 37.25 -4.83 16.94
N LEU A 3 38.01 -4.31 16.03
CA LEU A 3 38.31 -2.85 16.05
C LEU A 3 37.47 -2.00 15.09
N PHE A 4 36.66 -2.62 14.25
CA PHE A 4 35.88 -1.86 13.25
C PHE A 4 34.51 -1.40 13.74
N SER A 5 34.05 -1.85 14.91
CA SER A 5 32.66 -1.59 15.28
C SER A 5 32.46 -0.30 16.08
N LEU A 6 33.46 0.13 16.84
CA LEU A 6 33.32 1.29 17.71
C LEU A 6 33.55 2.62 16.98
N GLU A 7 34.50 2.66 16.07
CA GLU A 7 34.81 3.89 15.34
C GLU A 7 33.70 4.30 14.38
N ARG A 8 32.99 3.33 13.78
CA ARG A 8 31.87 3.63 12.88
C ARG A 8 30.66 4.18 13.62
N ARG A 9 30.42 3.70 14.85
CA ARG A 9 29.32 4.23 15.66
C ARG A 9 29.57 5.69 16.05
N GLU A 10 30.80 6.03 16.40
CA GLU A 10 31.16 7.40 16.72
C GLU A 10 31.15 8.32 15.50
N TRP A 11 31.54 7.77 14.34
CA TRP A 11 31.55 8.55 13.10
C TRP A 11 30.12 8.88 12.67
N ILE A 12 29.21 7.90 12.72
CA ILE A 12 27.79 8.12 12.39
C ILE A 12 27.18 9.14 13.35
N ALA A 13 27.51 9.04 14.64
CA ALA A 13 26.98 9.98 15.63
C ALA A 13 27.50 11.40 15.45
N ARG A 14 28.70 11.55 14.86
CA ARG A 14 29.33 12.87 14.68
C ARG A 14 28.97 13.55 13.38
N THR A 15 28.59 12.78 12.35
CA THR A 15 28.38 13.33 11.01
C THR A 15 26.92 13.60 10.67
N LEU A 16 25.98 13.15 11.51
CA LEU A 16 24.56 13.32 11.24
C LEU A 16 23.93 14.09 12.41
N PRO A 17 23.72 15.38 12.27
CA PRO A 17 22.99 16.09 13.32
C PRO A 17 21.56 15.61 13.34
N ILE A 18 21.20 14.81 14.35
CA ILE A 18 19.84 14.42 14.59
C ILE A 18 19.12 15.65 15.12
N LYS A 19 18.33 16.28 14.28
CA LYS A 19 17.50 17.37 14.76
C LYS A 19 16.47 16.80 15.73
N PRO A 20 16.30 17.39 16.89
CA PRO A 20 15.28 16.91 17.81
C PRO A 20 13.90 17.06 17.18
N PHE A 21 13.03 16.16 17.55
CA PHE A 21 11.62 16.12 17.12
C PHE A 21 10.97 17.50 17.27
N PRO A 22 10.17 17.92 16.31
CA PRO A 22 9.32 19.09 16.54
C PRO A 22 8.47 18.83 17.79
N LEU A 23 8.38 19.85 18.61
CA LEU A 23 7.72 19.78 19.92
C LEU A 23 6.27 19.28 19.87
N CYS A 24 5.66 19.28 18.69
CA CYS A 24 4.30 18.80 18.49
C CYS A 24 4.13 17.30 18.77
N TYR A 25 5.22 16.53 18.63
CA TYR A 25 5.14 15.07 18.82
C TYR A 25 5.34 14.67 20.28
N ASN A 26 6.06 15.50 21.06
CA ASN A 26 6.27 15.22 22.48
C ASN A 26 5.02 15.44 23.33
N ARG A 27 4.05 16.17 22.82
CA ARG A 27 2.77 16.34 23.52
C ARG A 27 1.86 15.13 23.44
N ALA A 28 2.15 14.21 22.49
CA ALA A 28 1.33 12.99 22.32
C ALA A 28 1.60 11.94 23.39
N ILE A 29 2.64 12.12 24.21
CA ILE A 29 3.01 11.14 25.23
C ILE A 29 2.20 11.36 26.51
N GLN A 30 1.54 12.53 26.65
CA GLN A 30 0.72 12.82 27.85
C GLN A 30 -0.74 13.06 27.47
N GLY A 31 -1.40 12.00 27.00
CA GLY A 31 -2.80 12.11 26.56
C GLY A 31 -2.89 12.62 25.14
N GLY A 32 -3.10 11.72 24.21
CA GLY A 32 -3.16 12.06 22.79
C GLY A 32 -4.15 13.19 22.50
N PRO A 33 -3.94 13.91 21.40
CA PRO A 33 -4.83 15.01 21.06
C PRO A 33 -6.26 14.53 20.91
N THR A 34 -7.20 15.33 21.38
CA THR A 34 -8.62 15.03 21.21
C THR A 34 -8.98 15.01 19.72
N ASP A 35 -10.09 14.40 19.37
CA ASP A 35 -10.53 14.36 17.97
C ASP A 35 -10.63 15.76 17.36
N GLN A 36 -10.99 16.78 18.18
CA GLN A 36 -11.02 18.14 17.73
C GLN A 36 -9.63 18.71 17.46
N GLN A 37 -8.63 18.32 18.28
CA GLN A 37 -7.26 18.76 18.10
C GLN A 37 -6.61 18.10 16.88
N ARG A 38 -6.97 16.83 16.59
CA ARG A 38 -6.49 16.14 15.40
C ARG A 38 -7.00 16.81 14.12
N LYS A 39 -8.23 17.33 14.14
CA LYS A 39 -8.83 18.04 13.02
C LYS A 39 -8.22 19.42 12.77
N GLN A 40 -7.46 19.97 13.73
CA GLN A 40 -6.88 21.30 13.62
C GLN A 40 -5.39 21.30 13.23
N LEU A 41 -4.75 20.13 13.18
CA LEU A 41 -3.32 20.03 12.87
C LEU A 41 -3.11 19.84 11.36
N THR A 42 -2.61 20.91 10.71
CA THR A 42 -2.17 20.81 9.32
C THR A 42 -0.78 20.15 9.28
N MET A 43 -0.66 19.08 8.51
CA MET A 43 0.61 18.37 8.34
C MET A 43 1.09 18.50 6.91
N ASN A 44 2.40 18.31 6.72
CA ASN A 44 3.03 18.28 5.41
C ASN A 44 3.44 16.85 5.08
N PHE A 45 2.93 16.33 3.97
CA PHE A 45 3.19 14.95 3.56
C PHE A 45 3.91 14.90 2.22
N LEU A 46 4.79 13.93 2.06
CA LEU A 46 5.24 13.48 0.74
C LEU A 46 4.63 12.11 0.49
N VAL A 47 3.96 11.96 -0.65
CA VAL A 47 3.43 10.66 -1.10
C VAL A 47 4.21 10.25 -2.34
N THR A 48 4.99 9.16 -2.24
CA THR A 48 5.62 8.57 -3.43
C THR A 48 4.64 7.60 -4.07
N GLY A 49 4.69 7.46 -5.37
CA GLY A 49 3.66 6.70 -6.08
C GLY A 49 2.33 7.43 -6.08
N ALA A 50 2.37 8.75 -6.04
CA ALA A 50 1.19 9.58 -5.81
C ALA A 50 0.17 9.51 -6.94
N ALA A 51 0.59 9.23 -8.17
CA ALA A 51 -0.32 9.19 -9.32
C ALA A 51 -0.91 7.80 -9.57
N GLY A 52 -0.58 6.82 -8.72
CA GLY A 52 -1.13 5.47 -8.80
C GLY A 52 -2.50 5.37 -8.15
N PHE A 53 -3.03 4.15 -8.15
CA PHE A 53 -4.38 3.89 -7.64
C PHE A 53 -4.50 4.23 -6.15
N LEU A 54 -3.67 3.62 -5.31
CA LEU A 54 -3.71 3.90 -3.86
C LEU A 54 -3.16 5.28 -3.56
N GLY A 55 -2.08 5.68 -4.23
CA GLY A 55 -1.40 6.94 -3.94
C GLY A 55 -2.29 8.14 -4.21
N SER A 56 -3.01 8.15 -5.33
CA SER A 56 -3.88 9.28 -5.65
C SER A 56 -5.08 9.35 -4.71
N ALA A 57 -5.66 8.20 -4.36
CA ALA A 57 -6.77 8.18 -3.40
C ALA A 57 -6.32 8.74 -2.04
N LEU A 58 -5.13 8.35 -1.59
CA LEU A 58 -4.58 8.87 -0.34
C LEU A 58 -4.28 10.36 -0.43
N ALA A 59 -3.58 10.77 -1.48
CA ALA A 59 -3.18 12.18 -1.62
C ALA A 59 -4.41 13.09 -1.64
N ASN A 60 -5.44 12.69 -2.39
CA ASN A 60 -6.66 13.48 -2.49
C ASN A 60 -7.39 13.56 -1.15
N ARG A 61 -7.43 12.46 -0.40
CA ARG A 61 -8.03 12.44 0.93
C ARG A 61 -7.29 13.39 1.88
N LEU A 62 -5.96 13.38 1.84
CA LEU A 62 -5.17 14.26 2.70
C LEU A 62 -5.42 15.74 2.36
N ILE A 63 -5.54 16.08 1.08
CA ILE A 63 -5.90 17.44 0.67
C ILE A 63 -7.27 17.82 1.21
N ARG A 64 -8.26 16.94 1.09
CA ARG A 64 -9.62 17.23 1.57
C ARG A 64 -9.66 17.42 3.09
N GLU A 65 -8.71 16.83 3.81
CA GLU A 65 -8.60 17.02 5.25
C GLU A 65 -7.78 18.26 5.64
N GLY A 66 -7.34 19.04 4.67
CA GLY A 66 -6.67 20.32 4.93
C GLY A 66 -5.17 20.25 5.05
N HIS A 67 -4.55 19.13 4.68
CA HIS A 67 -3.10 18.98 4.75
C HIS A 67 -2.42 19.47 3.49
N GLN A 68 -1.10 19.71 3.59
CA GLN A 68 -0.25 20.01 2.46
C GLN A 68 0.31 18.69 1.92
N VAL A 69 0.19 18.45 0.62
CA VAL A 69 0.63 17.19 0.03
C VAL A 69 1.51 17.46 -1.18
N ARG A 70 2.69 16.89 -1.14
CA ARG A 70 3.58 16.79 -2.30
C ARG A 70 3.52 15.37 -2.81
N GLY A 71 3.42 15.23 -4.14
CA GLY A 71 3.36 13.91 -4.76
C GLY A 71 4.54 13.69 -5.68
N LEU A 72 5.09 12.47 -5.65
CA LEU A 72 6.19 12.06 -6.54
C LEU A 72 5.79 10.78 -7.25
N ASP A 73 5.95 10.76 -8.58
CA ASP A 73 5.65 9.57 -9.37
C ASP A 73 6.43 9.66 -10.67
N ASP A 74 6.97 8.54 -11.14
CA ASP A 74 7.68 8.54 -12.43
C ASP A 74 6.75 8.33 -13.61
N LEU A 75 5.47 8.10 -13.33
CA LEU A 75 4.41 7.88 -14.32
C LEU A 75 4.61 6.63 -15.17
N SER A 76 5.38 5.66 -14.67
CA SER A 76 5.50 4.37 -15.36
C SER A 76 4.16 3.61 -15.38
N ALA A 77 3.30 3.86 -14.38
CA ALA A 77 1.95 3.27 -14.34
C ALA A 77 0.90 4.25 -13.83
N GLY A 78 1.30 5.41 -13.36
CA GLY A 78 0.39 6.38 -12.77
C GLY A 78 -0.19 7.34 -13.79
N ASP A 79 -1.24 8.04 -13.36
CA ASP A 79 -1.92 9.03 -14.18
C ASP A 79 -2.12 10.29 -13.34
N PRO A 80 -1.40 11.37 -13.61
CA PRO A 80 -1.55 12.58 -12.81
C PRO A 80 -2.93 13.25 -12.91
N UNK A 81 -3.55 12.92 -13.59
CA UNK A 81 -4.85 13.36 -13.75
C UNK A 81 -5.75 12.94 -12.69
N ARG A 82 -5.32 11.93 -12.09
CA ARG A 82 -6.09 11.48 -10.92
C ARG A 82 -6.02 12.42 -9.74
N LEU A 83 -4.99 13.24 -9.70
CA LEU A 83 -4.67 14.03 -8.50
C LEU A 83 -5.50 15.30 -8.42
N HIS A 84 -5.93 15.61 -7.19
CA HIS A 84 -6.53 16.90 -6.87
C HIS A 84 -5.56 18.02 -7.27
N PRO A 85 -6.06 19.14 -7.81
CA PRO A 85 -5.15 20.21 -8.28
C PRO A 85 -4.30 20.85 -7.18
N ASP A 86 -4.68 20.71 -5.92
CA ASP A 86 -3.88 21.27 -4.82
C ASP A 86 -2.70 20.37 -4.42
N VAL A 87 -2.60 19.15 -4.95
CA VAL A 87 -1.40 18.32 -4.75
C VAL A 87 -0.27 18.93 -5.57
N LEU A 88 0.86 19.20 -4.93
CA LEU A 88 2.06 19.69 -5.62
C LEU A 88 2.77 18.49 -6.22
N PHE A 89 2.50 18.23 -7.49
CA PHE A 89 2.99 17.03 -8.15
C PHE A 89 4.33 17.27 -8.83
N THR A 90 5.26 16.33 -8.64
CA THR A 90 6.57 16.30 -9.28
C THR A 90 6.74 14.95 -9.99
N ARG A 91 7.10 14.98 -11.25
CA ARG A 91 7.46 13.77 -11.98
C ARG A 91 8.93 13.42 -11.70
N GLY A 92 9.17 12.20 -11.24
CA GLY A 92 10.54 11.74 -11.00
C GLY A 92 10.58 10.37 -10.38
N UNK A 93 11.74 9.87 -10.35
CA UNK A 93 11.97 8.56 -9.76
C UNK A 93 12.34 8.78 -8.31
N VAL A 94 12.18 7.68 -7.59
CA VAL A 94 12.67 7.66 -6.21
C VAL A 94 14.20 7.50 -6.06
N UNK A 95 14.70 7.26 -7.01
CA UNK A 95 16.00 7.19 -7.17
C UNK A 95 16.72 8.43 -7.19
N ASP A 96 16.00 9.54 -7.42
CA ASP A 96 16.60 10.86 -7.62
C ASP A 96 16.80 11.56 -6.28
N ARG A 97 17.95 11.40 -5.68
CA ARG A 97 18.26 11.89 -4.34
C ARG A 97 18.13 13.41 -4.22
N PRO A 98 18.72 14.22 -5.12
CA PRO A 98 18.52 15.67 -5.03
C PRO A 98 17.06 16.09 -5.08
N LYS A 99 16.27 15.44 -5.92
CA LYS A 99 14.83 15.72 -5.98
C LYS A 99 14.14 15.37 -4.67
N LEU A 100 14.47 14.21 -4.09
CA LEU A 100 13.93 13.83 -2.79
C LEU A 100 14.32 14.84 -1.70
N TRP A 101 15.55 15.30 -1.68
CA TRP A 101 15.98 16.30 -0.69
C TRP A 101 15.11 17.55 -0.75
N THR A 102 14.81 18.01 -1.96
CA THR A 102 13.95 19.19 -2.14
C THR A 102 12.53 18.91 -1.65
N LEU A 103 11.98 17.76 -2.04
CA LEU A 103 10.59 17.42 -1.72
C LEU A 103 10.38 17.13 -0.24
N LEU A 104 11.44 16.73 0.48
CA LEU A 104 11.33 16.37 1.89
C LEU A 104 11.47 17.56 2.84
N GLN A 105 11.77 18.75 2.35
CA GLN A 105 11.90 19.92 3.21
C GLN A 105 10.58 20.21 3.92
N ASP A 106 10.63 20.28 5.25
CA ASP A 106 9.46 20.56 6.11
C ASP A 106 8.37 19.48 6.07
N VAL A 107 8.69 18.27 5.59
CA VAL A 107 7.75 17.15 5.58
C VAL A 107 7.67 16.54 6.97
N ASP A 108 6.44 16.27 7.44
CA ASP A 108 6.19 15.63 8.73
C ASP A 108 6.19 14.11 8.63
N CYS A 109 5.70 13.57 7.52
CA CYS A 109 5.59 12.13 7.34
C CYS A 109 5.64 11.80 5.85
N VAL A 110 6.37 10.72 5.50
CA VAL A 110 6.40 10.19 4.14
C VAL A 110 5.48 8.99 4.06
N TYR A 111 4.67 8.97 3.01
CA TYR A 111 3.96 7.75 2.59
C TYR A 111 4.69 7.19 1.38
N HIS A 112 5.29 6.02 1.56
CA HIS A 112 6.08 5.43 0.48
C HIS A 112 5.30 4.31 -0.20
N LEU A 113 4.68 4.66 -1.33
CA LEU A 113 3.88 3.73 -2.12
C LEU A 113 4.51 3.41 -3.48
N ALA A 114 5.53 4.14 -3.90
CA ALA A 114 6.14 3.91 -5.21
C ALA A 114 6.68 2.49 -5.31
N ALA A 115 6.19 1.73 -6.27
CA ALA A 115 6.58 0.33 -6.45
C ALA A 115 6.12 -0.17 -7.81
N ARG A 116 6.79 -1.21 -8.30
CA ARG A 116 6.28 -2.06 -9.37
C ARG A 116 5.44 -3.14 -8.71
N VAL A 117 4.23 -3.41 -9.23
CA VAL A 117 3.24 -4.17 -8.47
C VAL A 117 2.69 -5.42 -9.16
N SER A 118 3.14 -5.74 -10.38
CA SER A 118 2.59 -6.89 -11.11
C SER A 118 3.40 -8.15 -10.78
N VAL A 119 2.73 -9.15 -10.19
CA VAL A 119 3.38 -10.42 -9.88
C VAL A 119 3.89 -11.11 -11.15
N PRO A 120 3.05 -11.27 -12.21
CA PRO A 120 3.59 -11.89 -13.44
C PRO A 120 4.73 -11.12 -14.09
N GLU A 121 4.67 -9.79 -14.10
CA GLU A 121 5.75 -8.97 -14.65
C GLU A 121 7.03 -9.15 -13.85
N SER A 122 6.92 -9.35 -12.53
CA SER A 122 8.11 -9.53 -11.69
C SER A 122 8.87 -10.82 -12.02
N VAL A 123 8.17 -11.83 -12.51
CA VAL A 123 8.83 -13.08 -12.94
C VAL A 123 9.67 -12.83 -14.20
N LEU A 124 9.17 -11.98 -15.09
CA LEU A 124 9.88 -11.65 -16.34
C LEU A 124 11.01 -10.65 -16.10
N TYR A 125 10.83 -9.70 -15.18
CA TYR A 125 11.77 -8.60 -14.99
C TYR A 125 12.13 -8.43 -13.51
N PRO A 126 12.72 -9.49 -12.88
CA PRO A 126 12.99 -9.41 -11.42
C PRO A 126 14.02 -8.34 -11.06
N ARG A 127 14.97 -8.08 -11.94
CA ARG A 127 15.99 -7.05 -11.71
C ARG A 127 15.38 -5.68 -11.59
N GLU A 128 14.42 -5.38 -12.45
CA GLU A 128 13.69 -4.10 -12.39
C GLU A 128 12.90 -3.97 -11.11
N TYR A 129 12.25 -5.06 -10.68
CA TYR A 129 11.49 -5.07 -9.43
C TYR A 129 12.39 -4.85 -8.23
N ASN A 130 13.58 -5.47 -8.23
CA ASN A 130 14.55 -5.23 -7.17
C ASN A 130 15.01 -3.77 -7.15
N ALA A 131 15.33 -3.22 -8.32
CA ALA A 131 15.82 -1.85 -8.40
C ALA A 131 14.82 -0.83 -7.88
N VAL A 132 13.55 -0.96 -8.27
CA VAL A 132 12.50 -0.01 -7.88
C VAL A 132 12.05 -0.27 -6.45
N ASN A 133 11.69 -1.53 -6.13
CA ASN A 133 11.02 -1.81 -4.86
C ASN A 133 11.99 -1.87 -3.68
N VAL A 134 13.19 -2.36 -3.89
CA VAL A 134 14.20 -2.41 -2.83
C VAL A 134 15.10 -1.18 -2.89
N GLY A 135 15.77 -0.96 -4.01
CA GLY A 135 16.68 0.18 -4.17
C GLY A 135 15.98 1.51 -3.97
N GLY A 136 14.79 1.65 -4.55
CA GLY A 136 14.00 2.87 -4.39
C GLY A 136 13.62 3.12 -2.93
N THR A 137 13.25 2.06 -2.21
CA THR A 137 12.89 2.18 -0.79
C THR A 137 14.10 2.61 0.05
N VAL A 138 15.25 2.02 -0.19
CA VAL A 138 16.49 2.41 0.52
C VAL A 138 16.82 3.88 0.22
N SER A 139 16.65 4.29 -1.04
CA SER A 139 16.89 5.68 -1.45
C SER A 139 16.00 6.66 -0.68
N VAL A 140 14.72 6.32 -0.52
CA VAL A 140 13.80 7.16 0.25
C VAL A 140 14.25 7.26 1.71
N MET A 141 14.63 6.13 2.32
CA MET A 141 15.08 6.13 3.71
C MET A 141 16.35 6.96 3.90
N GLU A 142 17.30 6.85 2.96
CA GLU A 142 18.53 7.66 3.02
C GLU A 142 18.22 9.15 2.93
N ALA A 143 17.33 9.53 2.01
CA ALA A 143 16.96 10.94 1.86
C ALA A 143 16.24 11.45 3.10
N MET A 144 15.37 10.63 3.71
CA MET A 144 14.72 11.01 4.97
C MET A 144 15.73 11.25 6.08
N ARG A 145 16.74 10.38 6.19
CA ARG A 145 17.82 10.57 7.15
C ARG A 145 18.55 11.88 6.90
N ASP A 146 18.87 12.14 5.64
CA ASP A 146 19.66 13.34 5.28
C ASP A 146 18.92 14.63 5.63
N VAL A 147 17.60 14.65 5.41
CA VAL A 147 16.79 15.85 5.65
C VAL A 147 16.29 15.91 7.09
N GLY A 148 16.12 14.77 7.75
CA GLY A 148 15.65 14.71 9.12
C GLY A 148 14.16 14.46 9.26
N VAL A 149 13.51 13.86 8.27
CA VAL A 149 12.10 13.45 8.37
C VAL A 149 12.02 12.18 9.21
N GLN A 150 11.09 12.14 10.17
CA GLN A 150 11.16 11.16 11.24
C GLN A 150 10.07 10.10 11.25
N ARG A 151 9.11 10.12 10.32
CA ARG A 151 8.15 9.01 10.20
C ARG A 151 7.91 8.67 8.74
N VAL A 152 7.90 7.34 8.47
CA VAL A 152 7.50 6.81 7.18
C VAL A 152 6.39 5.78 7.38
N VAL A 153 5.35 5.87 6.56
CA VAL A 153 4.36 4.79 6.41
C VAL A 153 4.71 4.09 5.10
N PHE A 154 5.13 2.83 5.22
CA PHE A 154 5.54 2.02 4.08
C PHE A 154 4.42 1.08 3.68
N ILE A 155 4.10 1.02 2.40
CA ILE A 155 3.03 0.14 1.92
C ILE A 155 3.66 -1.14 1.38
N SER A 156 3.52 -2.20 2.17
CA SER A 156 3.89 -3.55 1.83
C SER A 156 2.68 -4.30 1.27
N SER A 157 2.72 -5.60 1.26
CA SER A 157 1.69 -6.41 0.59
C SER A 157 1.46 -7.71 1.33
N GLY A 158 0.22 -8.18 1.32
CA GLY A 158 -0.10 -9.52 1.79
C GLY A 158 0.61 -10.62 1.00
N ALA A 159 1.09 -10.32 -0.19
CA ALA A 159 1.82 -11.30 -1.02
C ALA A 159 3.06 -11.85 -0.30
N VAL A 160 3.60 -11.14 0.69
CA VAL A 160 4.79 -11.62 1.42
C VAL A 160 4.54 -12.93 2.16
N TYR A 161 3.30 -13.25 2.48
CA TYR A 161 2.97 -14.49 3.19
C TYR A 161 3.05 -15.72 2.30
N GLY A 162 2.80 -15.60 1.00
CA GLY A 162 2.73 -16.76 0.12
C GLY A 162 1.52 -17.60 0.41
N ASP A 163 1.63 -18.91 0.18
CA ASP A 163 0.52 -19.86 0.36
C ASP A 163 0.69 -20.55 1.71
N GLN A 164 -0.24 -20.32 2.64
CA GLN A 164 -0.20 -20.89 3.98
C GLN A 164 -1.56 -21.49 4.33
N GLY A 165 -1.53 -22.66 4.96
CA GLY A 165 -2.76 -23.37 5.32
C GLY A 165 -3.54 -22.72 6.44
N GLU A 166 -2.86 -22.13 7.42
CA GLU A 166 -3.52 -21.51 8.56
C GLU A 166 -4.01 -20.12 8.20
N GLN A 167 -5.28 -19.88 8.44
CA GLN A 167 -5.93 -18.61 8.17
C GLN A 167 -6.77 -18.22 9.39
N PRO A 168 -6.99 -16.94 9.66
CA PRO A 168 -6.44 -15.81 8.93
C PRO A 168 -4.95 -15.61 9.21
N LEU A 169 -4.27 -14.93 8.29
CA LEU A 169 -2.84 -14.67 8.41
C LEU A 169 -2.58 -13.58 9.44
N GLN A 170 -1.68 -13.85 10.38
CA GLN A 170 -1.27 -12.89 11.39
C GLN A 170 0.08 -12.30 11.02
N GLU A 171 0.39 -11.13 11.58
CA GLU A 171 1.63 -10.44 11.24
C GLU A 171 2.87 -11.25 11.62
N ASP A 172 2.77 -12.11 12.65
CA ASP A 172 3.86 -13.00 13.04
C ASP A 172 3.85 -14.34 12.31
N SER A 173 2.90 -14.59 11.40
CA SER A 173 2.98 -15.75 10.51
C SER A 173 4.26 -15.63 9.70
N PRO A 174 5.09 -16.68 9.61
CA PRO A 174 6.37 -16.56 8.90
C PRO A 174 6.15 -16.20 7.44
N PRO A 175 6.84 -15.19 6.91
CA PRO A 175 6.71 -14.88 5.50
C PRO A 175 7.26 -16.01 4.63
N ASN A 176 6.65 -16.21 3.47
CA ASN A 176 7.08 -17.23 2.52
C ASN A 176 6.83 -16.71 1.10
N PRO A 177 7.59 -15.69 0.68
CA PRO A 177 7.33 -15.05 -0.62
C PRO A 177 7.54 -16.03 -1.76
N ARG A 178 6.60 -16.02 -2.73
CA ARG A 178 6.59 -16.99 -3.83
C ARG A 178 6.74 -16.33 -5.19
N SER A 179 7.12 -15.07 -5.23
CA SER A 179 7.36 -14.35 -6.48
C SER A 179 8.44 -13.31 -6.26
N PRO A 180 9.12 -12.86 -7.33
CA PRO A 180 10.08 -11.76 -7.17
C PRO A 180 9.42 -10.49 -6.62
N TYR A 181 8.17 -10.21 -6.99
CA TYR A 181 7.44 -9.09 -6.40
C TYR A 181 7.37 -9.23 -4.88
N ALA A 182 6.91 -10.40 -4.39
CA ALA A 182 6.77 -10.62 -2.95
C ALA A 182 8.12 -10.55 -2.24
N VAL A 183 9.17 -11.11 -2.85
CA VAL A 183 10.54 -11.02 -2.29
C VAL A 183 10.95 -9.56 -2.17
N SER A 184 10.70 -8.74 -3.20
CA SER A 184 11.13 -7.34 -3.18
C SER A 184 10.38 -6.55 -2.11
N LYS A 185 9.08 -6.82 -1.90
CA LYS A 185 8.31 -6.14 -0.87
C LYS A 185 8.76 -6.55 0.53
N LEU A 186 9.05 -7.83 0.73
CA LEU A 186 9.54 -8.30 2.03
C LEU A 186 10.93 -7.74 2.34
N ALA A 187 11.82 -7.74 1.34
CA ALA A 187 13.15 -7.14 1.52
C ALA A 187 13.04 -5.66 1.87
N ALA A 188 12.14 -4.94 1.19
CA ALA A 188 11.91 -3.53 1.49
C ALA A 188 11.40 -3.34 2.91
N GLU A 189 10.47 -4.20 3.39
CA GLU A 189 10.02 -4.15 4.79
C GLU A 189 11.19 -4.26 5.75
N TYR A 190 12.08 -5.22 5.52
CA TYR A 190 13.22 -5.42 6.41
C TYR A 190 14.14 -4.21 6.41
N TYR A 191 14.41 -3.65 5.23
CA TYR A 191 15.24 -2.44 5.13
C TYR A 191 14.61 -1.28 5.90
N VAL A 192 13.31 -1.04 5.69
CA VAL A 192 12.62 0.08 6.33
C VAL A 192 12.73 -0.04 7.85
N ARG A 193 12.40 -1.21 8.39
CA ARG A 193 12.40 -1.42 9.83
C ARG A 193 13.81 -1.35 10.42
N THR A 194 14.76 -2.03 9.79
CA THR A 194 16.14 -2.06 10.27
C THR A 194 16.79 -0.69 10.21
N ILE A 195 16.68 -0.04 9.06
CA ILE A 195 17.23 1.31 8.87
C ILE A 195 16.54 2.29 9.82
N GLY A 196 15.22 2.18 9.94
CA GLY A 196 14.48 3.06 10.83
C GLY A 196 14.97 2.96 12.27
N ARG A 197 15.16 1.75 12.75
CA ARG A 197 15.66 1.56 14.11
C ARG A 197 17.05 2.16 14.28
N LEU A 198 17.93 1.93 13.30
CA LEU A 198 19.31 2.39 13.39
C LEU A 198 19.45 3.90 13.28
N TRP A 199 18.57 4.54 12.51
CA TRP A 199 18.67 5.98 12.22
C TRP A 199 17.66 6.83 12.98
N GLY A 200 16.83 6.22 13.83
CA GLY A 200 15.85 6.96 14.60
C GLY A 200 14.68 7.47 13.79
N ILE A 201 14.32 6.75 12.73
CA ILE A 201 13.13 7.04 11.92
C ILE A 201 12.02 6.09 12.36
N GLU A 202 10.86 6.63 12.72
CA GLU A 202 9.69 5.81 13.06
C GLU A 202 9.13 5.19 11.79
N THR A 203 8.85 3.89 11.82
CA THR A 203 8.34 3.17 10.65
C THR A 203 7.07 2.42 11.00
N VAL A 204 6.10 2.50 10.09
CA VAL A 204 4.89 1.69 10.14
C VAL A 204 4.76 1.04 8.77
N SER A 205 4.73 -0.29 8.73
CA SER A 205 4.59 -1.03 7.47
C SER A 205 3.20 -1.64 7.40
N LEU A 206 2.46 -1.32 6.35
CA LEU A 206 1.09 -1.82 6.17
C LEU A 206 1.11 -2.89 5.08
N ARG A 207 0.77 -4.13 5.44
CA ARG A 207 0.60 -5.22 4.46
C ARG A 207 -0.81 -5.17 3.92
N VAL A 208 -0.97 -4.50 2.79
CA VAL A 208 -2.27 -4.31 2.16
C VAL A 208 -2.60 -5.57 1.35
N PHE A 209 -3.79 -6.13 1.58
CA PHE A 209 -4.24 -7.30 0.85
C PHE A 209 -4.81 -6.87 -0.51
N ASN A 210 -5.82 -7.53 -1.05
CA ASN A 210 -6.27 -7.26 -2.41
C ASN A 210 -7.16 -6.01 -2.47
N ALA A 211 -6.55 -4.85 -2.57
CA ALA A 211 -7.26 -3.59 -2.66
C ALA A 211 -7.98 -3.46 -4.01
N TYR A 212 -9.19 -2.94 -4.00
CA TYR A 212 -9.97 -2.71 -5.21
C TYR A 212 -10.83 -1.47 -5.05
N GLY A 213 -11.28 -0.90 -6.17
CA GLY A 213 -12.17 0.25 -6.12
C GLY A 213 -12.30 0.95 -7.47
N PRO A 214 -13.18 1.95 -7.55
CA PRO A 214 -13.34 2.71 -8.78
C PRO A 214 -12.02 3.33 -9.23
N GLY A 215 -11.78 3.32 -10.53
CA GLY A 215 -10.55 3.85 -11.10
C GLY A 215 -9.36 2.91 -11.06
N GLN A 216 -9.54 1.69 -10.56
CA GLN A 216 -8.45 0.72 -10.48
C GLN A 216 -7.89 0.46 -11.89
N PRO A 217 -6.56 0.41 -12.07
CA PRO A 217 -5.99 0.13 -13.39
C PRO A 217 -6.40 -1.22 -13.94
N LEU A 218 -6.59 -1.27 -15.25
CA LEU A 218 -7.05 -2.47 -15.94
C LEU A 218 -6.16 -2.69 -17.17
N PRO A 219 -4.89 -3.10 -16.93
CA PRO A 219 -3.97 -3.32 -18.04
C PRO A 219 -4.40 -4.50 -18.90
N ALA A 220 -3.99 -4.47 -20.19
CA ALA A 220 -4.34 -5.55 -21.12
C ALA A 220 -3.74 -6.89 -20.70
N ALA A 221 -2.51 -6.86 -20.17
CA ALA A 221 -1.81 -8.08 -19.72
C ALA A 221 -2.00 -8.24 -18.22
N HIS A 222 -2.43 -9.41 -17.79
CA HIS A 222 -2.56 -9.77 -16.37
C HIS A 222 -3.37 -8.75 -15.56
N PRO A 223 -4.61 -8.46 -15.96
CA PRO A 223 -5.42 -7.50 -15.22
C PRO A 223 -5.81 -8.02 -13.83
N PRO A 224 -5.99 -7.12 -12.86
CA PRO A 224 -6.54 -7.53 -11.56
C PRO A 224 -7.93 -8.13 -11.73
N VAL A 225 -8.26 -9.12 -10.90
CA VAL A 225 -9.43 -9.95 -11.13
C VAL A 225 -10.75 -9.17 -11.01
N ILE A 226 -10.89 -8.29 -10.01
CA ILE A 226 -12.18 -7.60 -9.82
C ILE A 226 -12.53 -6.72 -11.02
N PRO A 227 -11.67 -5.74 -11.41
CA PRO A 227 -12.07 -4.93 -12.56
C PRO A 227 -12.16 -5.74 -13.85
N HIS A 228 -11.37 -6.80 -13.99
CA HIS A 228 -11.47 -7.66 -15.18
C HIS A 228 -12.83 -8.35 -15.25
N PHE A 229 -13.28 -8.94 -14.14
CA PHE A 229 -14.58 -9.63 -14.11
C PHE A 229 -15.73 -8.64 -14.35
N LEU A 230 -15.67 -7.46 -13.72
CA LEU A 230 -16.74 -6.48 -13.90
C LEU A 230 -16.83 -6.00 -15.34
N ARG A 231 -15.68 -5.74 -15.99
CA ARG A 231 -15.70 -5.31 -17.38
C ARG A 231 -16.22 -6.41 -18.30
N GLN A 232 -15.77 -7.65 -18.09
CA GLN A 232 -16.26 -8.77 -18.91
C GLN A 232 -17.76 -8.97 -18.73
N ALA A 233 -18.25 -8.92 -17.49
CA ALA A 233 -19.69 -9.05 -17.25
C ALA A 233 -20.48 -7.91 -17.90
N ALA A 234 -19.97 -6.67 -17.78
CA ALA A 234 -20.65 -5.52 -18.37
C ALA A 234 -20.76 -5.63 -19.90
N ARG A 235 -19.78 -6.25 -20.53
CA ARG A 235 -19.75 -6.44 -22.00
C ARG A 235 -20.46 -7.71 -22.45
N GLY A 236 -20.99 -8.52 -21.53
CA GLY A 236 -21.63 -9.78 -21.84
C GLY A 236 -20.65 -10.90 -22.21
N GLY A 237 -19.37 -10.75 -21.87
CA GLY A 237 -18.36 -11.76 -22.16
C GLY A 237 -18.25 -12.83 -21.10
N THR A 238 -17.59 -13.93 -21.43
CA THR A 238 -17.40 -15.04 -20.49
C THR A 238 -16.33 -14.69 -19.46
N LEU A 239 -16.60 -14.97 -18.18
CA LEU A 239 -15.61 -14.83 -17.14
C LEU A 239 -14.73 -16.08 -17.13
N VAL A 240 -13.41 -15.89 -17.15
CA VAL A 240 -12.45 -16.98 -17.14
C VAL A 240 -11.82 -17.08 -15.76
N ILE A 241 -11.99 -18.24 -15.11
CA ILE A 241 -11.50 -18.50 -13.76
C ILE A 241 -10.29 -19.43 -13.86
N HIS A 242 -9.14 -18.99 -13.35
CA HIS A 242 -7.94 -19.83 -13.30
C HIS A 242 -8.10 -20.85 -12.18
N GLY A 243 -7.68 -22.09 -12.43
CA GLY A 243 -7.89 -23.17 -11.48
C GLY A 243 -9.35 -23.55 -11.37
N ASN A 244 -9.77 -23.98 -10.19
CA ASN A 244 -11.14 -24.43 -9.95
C ASN A 244 -12.04 -23.38 -9.29
N GLY A 245 -11.51 -22.20 -9.05
CA GLY A 245 -12.28 -21.12 -8.44
C GLY A 245 -12.40 -21.19 -6.93
N GLU A 246 -11.82 -22.18 -6.29
CA GLU A 246 -11.91 -22.30 -4.83
C GLU A 246 -10.82 -21.53 -4.10
N GLN A 247 -9.80 -21.06 -4.79
CA GLN A 247 -8.80 -20.20 -4.19
C GLN A 247 -9.46 -18.93 -3.66
N THR A 248 -8.99 -18.47 -2.51
CA THR A 248 -9.60 -17.33 -1.83
C THR A 248 -8.65 -16.14 -1.76
N ARG A 249 -9.25 -14.96 -1.64
CA ARG A 249 -8.55 -13.70 -1.43
C ARG A 249 -9.31 -12.87 -0.40
N ASP A 250 -8.60 -11.94 0.19
CA ASP A 250 -9.19 -10.93 1.06
C ASP A 250 -9.24 -9.64 0.25
N PHE A 251 -10.43 -9.32 -0.26
CA PHE A 251 -10.65 -8.10 -1.06
C PHE A 251 -11.03 -6.95 -0.14
N VAL A 252 -10.27 -5.88 -0.17
CA VAL A 252 -10.49 -4.73 0.70
C VAL A 252 -10.73 -3.48 -0.15
N PHE A 253 -11.85 -2.79 0.13
CA PHE A 253 -12.24 -1.61 -0.66
C PHE A 253 -11.27 -0.47 -0.41
N ILE A 254 -10.99 0.29 -1.47
CA ILE A 254 -9.96 1.34 -1.42
C ILE A 254 -10.20 2.35 -0.32
N ASP A 255 -11.47 2.73 -0.06
CA ASP A 255 -11.76 3.72 0.98
C ASP A 255 -11.34 3.20 2.37
N ASP A 256 -11.47 1.89 2.61
CA ASP A 256 -11.01 1.31 3.87
C ASP A 256 -9.48 1.35 3.96
N VAL A 257 -8.79 1.04 2.85
CA VAL A 257 -7.32 1.11 2.83
C VAL A 257 -6.85 2.54 3.13
N VAL A 258 -7.50 3.53 2.53
CA VAL A 258 -7.13 4.93 2.74
C VAL A 258 -7.32 5.32 4.21
N GLU A 259 -8.41 4.86 4.86
CA GLU A 259 -8.61 5.12 6.28
C GLU A 259 -7.45 4.59 7.12
N ALA A 260 -6.99 3.39 6.82
CA ALA A 260 -5.85 2.81 7.54
C ALA A 260 -4.57 3.61 7.31
N MET A 261 -4.33 4.02 6.07
CA MET A 261 -3.14 4.82 5.76
C MET A 261 -3.16 6.16 6.47
N VAL A 262 -4.31 6.84 6.47
CA VAL A 262 -4.44 8.13 7.16
C VAL A 262 -4.14 7.96 8.66
N ALA A 263 -4.71 6.94 9.28
CA ALA A 263 -4.50 6.69 10.71
C ALA A 263 -3.04 6.42 11.03
N ALA A 264 -2.30 5.75 10.13
CA ALA A 264 -0.93 5.32 10.39
C ALA A 264 0.04 6.50 10.55
N SER A 265 -0.26 7.65 9.97
CA SER A 265 0.66 8.80 10.05
C SER A 265 0.71 9.42 11.44
N THR A 266 -0.35 9.28 12.24
CA THR A 266 -0.42 9.91 13.56
C THR A 266 -0.66 8.95 14.71
N ALA A 267 -0.90 7.66 14.43
CA ALA A 267 -1.19 6.69 15.48
C ALA A 267 -0.01 6.62 16.48
N PRO A 268 -0.30 6.57 17.78
CA PRO A 268 0.76 6.36 18.77
C PRO A 268 1.15 4.89 18.84
N SER A 269 2.36 4.63 19.32
CA SER A 269 2.83 3.28 19.68
C SER A 269 2.79 2.30 18.50
N VAL A 270 3.13 2.81 17.28
CA VAL A 270 3.14 1.96 16.09
C VAL A 270 4.55 1.81 15.48
N ASP A 271 5.55 2.47 16.07
CA ASP A 271 6.91 2.39 15.55
C ASP A 271 7.38 0.94 15.49
N GLN A 272 7.98 0.56 14.36
CA GLN A 272 8.51 -0.78 14.08
C GLN A 272 7.43 -1.83 13.86
N LEU A 273 6.16 -1.46 13.82
CA LEU A 273 5.09 -2.43 13.60
C LEU A 273 4.88 -2.72 12.11
N VAL A 274 4.49 -3.96 11.85
CA VAL A 274 3.96 -4.44 10.58
C VAL A 274 2.50 -4.76 10.85
N ILE A 275 1.59 -4.22 10.04
CA ILE A 275 0.15 -4.31 10.33
C ILE A 275 -0.59 -4.74 9.06
N ASN A 276 -1.37 -5.82 9.16
CA ASN A 276 -2.23 -6.28 8.06
C ASN A 276 -3.39 -5.32 7.83
N ILE A 277 -3.62 -4.96 6.56
CA ILE A 277 -4.78 -4.17 6.17
C ILE A 277 -5.57 -4.96 5.12
N GLY A 278 -6.69 -5.48 5.55
CA GLY A 278 -7.61 -6.25 4.73
C GLY A 278 -9.03 -6.04 5.22
N SER A 279 -9.96 -6.80 4.65
CA SER A 279 -11.35 -6.79 5.12
C SER A 279 -11.58 -7.77 6.27
N GLY A 280 -10.70 -8.76 6.43
CA GLY A 280 -10.91 -9.85 7.36
C GLY A 280 -11.89 -10.90 6.86
N VAL A 281 -12.32 -10.80 5.61
CA VAL A 281 -13.29 -11.74 5.01
C VAL A 281 -12.63 -12.48 3.86
N GLU A 282 -12.75 -13.79 3.88
CA GLU A 282 -12.18 -14.67 2.85
C GLU A 282 -13.23 -14.93 1.78
N THR A 283 -12.91 -14.63 0.51
CA THR A 283 -13.85 -14.80 -0.60
C THR A 283 -13.21 -15.65 -1.69
N SER A 284 -13.91 -16.70 -2.13
CA SER A 284 -13.42 -17.51 -3.25
C SER A 284 -13.58 -16.76 -4.57
N ILE A 285 -12.73 -17.12 -5.55
CA ILE A 285 -12.84 -16.50 -6.89
C ILE A 285 -14.16 -16.86 -7.54
N ARG A 286 -14.67 -18.08 -7.29
CA ARG A 286 -16.00 -18.47 -7.79
C ARG A 286 -17.08 -17.56 -7.22
N ASP A 287 -17.04 -17.30 -5.92
CA ASP A 287 -18.02 -16.44 -5.27
C ASP A 287 -17.89 -14.99 -5.77
N LEU A 288 -16.66 -14.52 -5.98
CA LEU A 288 -16.43 -13.20 -6.58
C LEU A 288 -17.07 -13.12 -7.97
N ALA A 289 -16.90 -14.16 -8.80
CA ALA A 289 -17.47 -14.18 -10.15
C ALA A 289 -19.00 -14.08 -10.08
N GLN A 290 -19.62 -14.83 -9.16
CA GLN A 290 -21.06 -14.80 -8.98
C GLN A 290 -21.52 -13.39 -8.57
N GLN A 291 -20.85 -12.78 -7.61
CA GLN A 291 -21.21 -11.44 -7.14
C GLN A 291 -21.02 -10.40 -8.24
N ALA A 292 -19.94 -10.51 -9.02
CA ALA A 292 -19.71 -9.56 -10.12
C ALA A 292 -20.84 -9.60 -11.15
N ILE A 293 -21.27 -10.81 -11.50
CA ILE A 293 -22.38 -11.00 -12.44
C ILE A 293 -23.67 -10.38 -11.87
N GLU A 294 -23.96 -10.64 -10.61
CA GLU A 294 -25.17 -10.12 -9.96
C GLU A 294 -25.18 -8.60 -9.88
N VAL A 295 -24.04 -8.01 -9.53
CA VAL A 295 -23.95 -6.56 -9.37
C VAL A 295 -24.09 -5.85 -10.72
N VAL A 296 -23.49 -6.41 -11.78
CA VAL A 296 -23.60 -5.82 -13.12
C VAL A 296 -25.02 -6.01 -13.67
N GLY A 297 -25.67 -7.13 -13.33
CA GLY A 297 -27.05 -7.37 -13.73
C GLY A 297 -27.23 -7.95 -15.13
N LYS A 298 -26.18 -8.54 -15.69
CA LYS A 298 -26.26 -9.23 -16.97
C LYS A 298 -26.00 -10.72 -16.79
N GLN A 299 -26.72 -11.55 -17.55
CA GLN A 299 -26.48 -12.98 -17.57
C GLN A 299 -25.25 -13.28 -18.41
N VAL A 300 -24.18 -13.78 -17.79
CA VAL A 300 -22.97 -14.19 -18.48
C VAL A 300 -22.54 -15.55 -17.92
N ASP A 301 -21.72 -16.28 -18.69
CA ASP A 301 -21.19 -17.58 -18.30
C ASP A 301 -19.79 -17.43 -17.76
N TRP A 302 -19.31 -18.54 -17.14
CA TRP A 302 -17.88 -18.61 -16.79
C TRP A 302 -17.31 -20.01 -17.14
N UNK A 303 -15.98 -19.85 -17.32
CA UNK A 303 -15.30 -21.01 -17.63
C UNK A 303 -14.19 -21.15 -16.67
N TYR A 304 -13.62 -22.38 -16.66
CA TYR A 304 -12.44 -22.64 -15.84
C TYR A 304 -11.26 -23.00 -16.72
N LEU A 305 -10.09 -22.53 -16.35
CA LEU A 305 -8.83 -22.98 -16.94
C LEU A 305 -8.05 -23.72 -15.86
N UNK A 306 -8.34 -24.65 -15.78
CA UNK A 306 -7.92 -25.49 -14.77
C UNK A 306 -6.46 -25.83 -14.73
N ASP A 307 -5.77 -25.63 -15.81
CA ASP A 307 -4.32 -25.83 -15.83
C ASP A 307 -3.52 -24.53 -15.64
N GLN A 308 -4.19 -23.40 -15.50
CA GLN A 308 -3.54 -22.14 -15.14
C GLN A 308 -3.35 -22.07 -13.62
N ASP A 309 -2.17 -21.59 -13.22
CA ASP A 309 -1.84 -21.44 -11.79
C ASP A 309 -2.77 -20.43 -11.15
N PRO A 310 -3.55 -20.84 -10.13
CA PRO A 310 -4.45 -19.89 -9.45
C PRO A 310 -3.75 -19.04 -8.38
N GLY A 311 -2.45 -19.22 -8.14
CA GLY A 311 -1.74 -18.56 -7.06
C GLY A 311 -2.01 -19.22 -5.71
N PRO A 312 -1.82 -18.49 -4.60
CA PRO A 312 -2.05 -19.07 -3.28
C PRO A 312 -3.46 -19.62 -3.13
N SER A 313 -3.59 -20.73 -2.39
CA SER A 313 -4.89 -21.37 -2.22
C SER A 313 -5.79 -20.57 -1.28
N ARG A 314 -5.24 -19.93 -0.25
CA ARG A 314 -6.04 -19.16 0.70
C ARG A 314 -5.31 -17.91 1.13
N MET A 315 -6.06 -16.79 1.22
CA MET A 315 -5.54 -15.51 1.72
C MET A 315 -6.65 -14.80 2.48
N CYS A 316 -6.46 -14.62 3.79
CA CYS A 316 -7.38 -13.83 4.62
C CYS A 316 -6.56 -13.14 5.69
N ALA A 317 -6.75 -11.84 5.87
CA ALA A 317 -6.02 -11.06 6.86
C ALA A 317 -6.66 -11.20 8.23
N ASP A 318 -5.84 -11.43 9.25
CA ASP A 318 -6.23 -11.12 10.61
C ASP A 318 -6.00 -9.63 10.82
N ILE A 319 -7.06 -8.89 11.10
CA ILE A 319 -7.00 -7.42 11.21
C ILE A 319 -7.07 -6.93 12.65
N GLN A 320 -6.86 -7.81 13.62
CA GLN A 320 -6.98 -7.42 15.03
C GLN A 320 -5.95 -6.35 15.42
N LEU A 321 -4.72 -6.46 14.92
CA LEU A 321 -3.69 -5.47 15.24
C LEU A 321 -4.07 -4.10 14.65
N ALA A 322 -4.60 -4.07 13.45
CA ALA A 322 -5.06 -2.81 12.84
C ALA A 322 -6.19 -2.18 13.67
N GLN A 323 -7.12 -3.01 14.15
CA GLN A 323 -8.20 -2.52 15.02
C GLN A 323 -7.62 -1.88 16.28
N THR A 324 -6.71 -2.58 16.96
CA THR A 324 -6.14 -2.11 18.22
C THR A 324 -5.26 -0.88 18.04
N LYS A 325 -4.39 -0.88 17.03
CA LYS A 325 -3.36 0.15 16.89
C LYS A 325 -3.78 1.35 16.05
N LEU A 326 -4.68 1.14 15.08
CA LEU A 326 -5.09 2.20 14.15
C LEU A 326 -6.56 2.59 14.31
N GLY A 327 -7.34 1.86 15.11
CA GLY A 327 -8.78 2.06 15.16
C GLY A 327 -9.44 1.71 13.83
N TYR A 328 -8.87 0.75 13.10
CA TYR A 328 -9.27 0.40 11.75
C TYR A 328 -10.41 -0.61 11.78
N TYR A 329 -11.52 -0.27 11.18
CA TYR A 329 -12.67 -1.16 11.03
C TYR A 329 -13.16 -1.04 9.59
N PRO A 330 -13.10 -2.11 8.78
CA PRO A 330 -13.60 -2.03 7.40
C PRO A 330 -15.09 -1.70 7.38
N HIS A 331 -15.46 -0.75 6.53
CA HIS A 331 -16.86 -0.29 6.43
C HIS A 331 -17.59 -0.84 5.21
N PHE A 332 -16.88 -1.44 4.27
CA PHE A 332 -17.46 -1.86 2.99
C PHE A 332 -17.37 -3.36 2.83
N SER A 333 -18.53 -4.02 2.67
CA SER A 333 -18.55 -5.41 2.23
C SER A 333 -18.11 -5.50 0.77
N LEU A 334 -17.77 -6.70 0.32
CA LEU A 334 -17.40 -6.89 -1.09
C LEU A 334 -18.56 -6.49 -2.00
N ARG A 335 -19.78 -6.91 -1.66
CA ARG A 335 -20.94 -6.53 -2.50
C ARG A 335 -21.11 -5.01 -2.57
N GLU A 336 -21.00 -4.33 -1.44
CA GLU A 336 -21.09 -2.86 -1.44
C GLU A 336 -20.01 -2.23 -2.30
N GLY A 337 -18.77 -2.74 -2.18
CA GLY A 337 -17.67 -2.22 -2.98
C GLY A 337 -17.86 -2.45 -4.47
N LEU A 338 -18.34 -3.64 -4.85
CA LEU A 338 -18.62 -3.92 -6.25
C LEU A 338 -19.73 -3.03 -6.79
N GLN A 339 -20.78 -2.80 -5.99
CA GLN A 339 -21.87 -1.90 -6.38
C GLN A 339 -21.33 -0.48 -6.62
N LEU A 340 -20.43 -0.01 -5.77
CA LEU A 340 -19.84 1.32 -5.94
C LEU A 340 -18.96 1.38 -7.19
N MET A 341 -18.25 0.30 -7.51
CA MET A 341 -17.47 0.26 -8.76
C MET A 341 -18.38 0.43 -9.97
N VAL A 342 -19.49 -0.31 -10.02
CA VAL A 342 -20.42 -0.18 -11.16
C VAL A 342 -21.04 1.23 -11.18
N ALA A 343 -21.42 1.77 -10.01
CA ALA A 343 -22.07 3.07 -9.95
C ALA A 343 -21.14 4.23 -10.32
N ARG A 344 -19.85 4.13 -9.96
CA ARG A 344 -18.91 5.26 -10.09
C ARG A 344 -17.94 5.15 -11.25
N ASP A 345 -17.86 3.98 -11.92
CA ASP A 345 -16.85 3.75 -12.94
C ASP A 345 -17.53 3.31 -14.22
N ALA A 346 -17.50 4.17 -15.24
CA ALA A 346 -18.21 3.94 -16.49
C ALA A 346 -17.76 2.67 -17.22
N ARG A 347 -16.54 2.21 -16.98
CA ARG A 347 -16.02 0.99 -17.60
C ARG A 347 -16.84 -0.26 -17.24
N PHE A 348 -17.57 -0.22 -16.12
CA PHE A 348 -18.27 -1.38 -15.57
C PHE A 348 -19.80 -1.28 -15.69
N GLN A 349 -20.30 -0.23 -16.31
CA GLN A 349 -21.72 -0.08 -16.53
C GLN A 349 -22.15 -0.91 -17.75
N PRO A 350 -23.28 -1.61 -17.66
CA PRO A 350 -23.73 -2.42 -18.82
C PRO A 350 -23.97 -1.55 -20.03
N ALA A 351 -23.60 -2.07 -21.20
CA ALA A 351 -23.81 -1.38 -22.48
C ALA A 351 -25.29 -1.39 -22.87
#